data_31a0bbd88ab620dc326c39ce276f3f78
#
_entry.id   31a0bbd88ab620dc326c39ce276f3f78
#
_cell.length_a   1.000
_cell.length_b   1.000
_cell.length_c   1.000
_cell.angle_alpha   90.00
_cell.angle_beta   90.00
_cell.angle_gamma   90.00
#
_symmetry.space_group_name_H-M   'P 1'
#
loop_
_entity.id
_entity.type
_entity.pdbx_description
1 polymer ?
#
loop_
_entity_poly.entity_id
_entity_poly.type
_entity_poly.pdbx_seq_one_letter_code
_entity_poly.pdbx_strand_id
1 'polypeptide(L)'
;DLGTVPDEARHLLNHYKVFSYKVMYFSKNQDGFELPEHYPVQSVTVISTHDVAPLAGYWTGRDLEIMHRLGTLPDDAAFQTASEQRKRDKADLFAKLKQTGCLPQQAEMPSEMTEELLGAVHRYGTLSSSRLYAVQLENLLGVTENLNVPGVPELGVQAAGCAGGFPQPPADGRTTCHD
;
A
#
# COMPACT_ATOMS: atom_id res chain seq x y z
N ASP A 1 -3.58 -13.04 5.45
CA ASP A 1 -2.97 -13.74 6.59
C ASP A 1 -2.66 -12.71 7.66
N LEU A 2 -3.20 -12.85 8.84
CA LEU A 2 -2.90 -12.01 10.00
C LEU A 2 -1.81 -12.71 10.83
N GLY A 3 -0.66 -12.08 10.97
CA GLY A 3 0.46 -12.62 11.73
C GLY A 3 1.16 -13.82 11.08
N THR A 4 1.83 -14.62 11.89
CA THR A 4 2.54 -15.82 11.42
C THR A 4 1.56 -16.96 11.20
N VAL A 5 1.44 -17.39 9.95
CA VAL A 5 0.58 -18.53 9.57
C VAL A 5 1.41 -19.82 9.58
N PRO A 6 1.03 -20.84 10.37
CA PRO A 6 1.70 -22.13 10.36
C PRO A 6 1.67 -22.79 8.98
N ASP A 7 2.67 -23.61 8.68
CA ASP A 7 2.76 -24.28 7.37
C ASP A 7 1.60 -25.23 7.12
N GLU A 8 1.08 -25.89 8.17
CA GLU A 8 -0.10 -26.75 8.09
C GLU A 8 -1.34 -25.98 7.61
N ALA A 9 -1.52 -24.74 8.08
CA ALA A 9 -2.63 -23.87 7.65
C ALA A 9 -2.46 -23.46 6.18
N ARG A 10 -1.23 -23.19 5.73
CA ARG A 10 -0.93 -22.90 4.32
C ARG A 10 -1.23 -24.10 3.43
N HIS A 11 -0.85 -25.31 3.85
CA HIS A 11 -1.19 -26.55 3.14
C HIS A 11 -2.70 -26.75 3.02
N LEU A 12 -3.42 -26.50 4.11
CA LEU A 12 -4.88 -26.61 4.14
C LEU A 12 -5.54 -25.60 3.20
N LEU A 13 -5.14 -24.32 3.23
CA LEU A 13 -5.62 -23.30 2.32
C LEU A 13 -5.37 -23.67 0.85
N ASN A 14 -4.17 -24.19 0.55
CA ASN A 14 -3.84 -24.68 -0.79
C ASN A 14 -4.72 -25.86 -1.21
N HIS A 15 -4.97 -26.81 -0.33
CA HIS A 15 -5.82 -27.97 -0.59
C HIS A 15 -7.26 -27.52 -0.95
N TYR A 16 -7.83 -26.61 -0.17
CA TYR A 16 -9.18 -26.08 -0.38
C TYR A 16 -9.27 -24.95 -1.42
N LYS A 17 -8.16 -24.62 -2.10
CA LYS A 17 -8.11 -23.58 -3.12
C LYS A 17 -8.50 -22.18 -2.59
N VAL A 18 -8.26 -21.93 -1.30
CA VAL A 18 -8.42 -20.62 -0.69
C VAL A 18 -7.19 -19.76 -1.01
N PHE A 19 -7.40 -18.54 -1.48
CA PHE A 19 -6.31 -17.63 -1.82
C PHE A 19 -5.69 -17.05 -0.55
N SER A 20 -4.36 -17.01 -0.52
CA SER A 20 -3.62 -16.23 0.47
C SER A 20 -3.62 -14.75 0.10
N TYR A 21 -3.34 -13.90 1.07
CA TYR A 21 -3.26 -12.45 0.89
C TYR A 21 -1.78 -12.02 0.92
N LYS A 22 -1.26 -11.58 -0.22
CA LYS A 22 0.14 -11.18 -0.37
C LYS A 22 0.24 -9.66 -0.44
N VAL A 23 0.73 -9.06 0.64
CA VAL A 23 0.91 -7.60 0.74
C VAL A 23 2.33 -7.25 0.34
N MET A 24 2.51 -6.40 -0.66
CA MET A 24 3.83 -6.04 -1.19
C MET A 24 4.72 -5.40 -0.12
N TYR A 25 4.20 -4.51 0.72
CA TYR A 25 4.99 -3.85 1.76
C TYR A 25 5.66 -4.83 2.73
N PHE A 26 5.08 -6.01 2.94
CA PHE A 26 5.61 -7.04 3.81
C PHE A 26 6.39 -8.12 3.07
N SER A 27 6.42 -8.04 1.74
CA SER A 27 7.08 -9.04 0.89
C SER A 27 8.54 -8.66 0.70
N LYS A 28 9.33 -8.87 1.74
CA LYS A 28 10.75 -8.57 1.80
C LYS A 28 11.53 -9.78 2.30
N ASN A 29 12.75 -9.90 1.82
CA ASN A 29 13.76 -10.85 2.24
C ASN A 29 15.09 -10.14 2.58
N GLN A 30 16.19 -10.86 2.66
CA GLN A 30 17.51 -10.28 2.95
C GLN A 30 18.00 -9.33 1.84
N ASP A 31 17.50 -9.51 0.60
CA ASP A 31 17.86 -8.74 -0.58
C ASP A 31 16.87 -7.58 -0.85
N GLY A 32 16.00 -7.25 0.11
CA GLY A 32 14.98 -6.21 0.00
C GLY A 32 13.62 -6.73 -0.47
N PHE A 33 12.91 -5.97 -1.30
CA PHE A 33 11.61 -6.40 -1.83
C PHE A 33 11.75 -7.63 -2.72
N GLU A 34 10.92 -8.66 -2.46
CA GLU A 34 10.82 -9.83 -3.32
C GLU A 34 10.36 -9.43 -4.72
N LEU A 35 10.94 -10.06 -5.74
CA LEU A 35 10.42 -9.92 -7.09
C LEU A 35 9.00 -10.52 -7.19
N PRO A 36 8.08 -9.84 -7.90
CA PRO A 36 6.67 -10.27 -7.99
C PRO A 36 6.48 -11.67 -8.57
N GLU A 37 7.39 -12.10 -9.44
CA GLU A 37 7.38 -13.45 -10.03
C GLU A 37 7.51 -14.58 -8.99
N HIS A 38 8.04 -14.27 -7.79
CA HIS A 38 8.17 -15.23 -6.69
C HIS A 38 6.94 -15.30 -5.79
N TYR A 39 5.93 -14.46 -6.03
CA TYR A 39 4.72 -14.47 -5.21
C TYR A 39 3.89 -15.74 -5.45
N PRO A 40 3.18 -16.24 -4.42
CA PRO A 40 2.40 -17.45 -4.56
C PRO A 40 1.33 -17.31 -5.66
N VAL A 41 1.22 -18.34 -6.52
CA VAL A 41 0.20 -18.34 -7.59
C VAL A 41 -1.21 -18.25 -7.01
N GLN A 42 -1.48 -19.00 -5.92
CA GLN A 42 -2.80 -19.02 -5.29
C GLN A 42 -2.90 -17.91 -4.23
N SER A 43 -2.80 -16.67 -4.69
CA SER A 43 -2.92 -15.49 -3.83
C SER A 43 -3.61 -14.32 -4.54
N VAL A 44 -4.02 -13.36 -3.70
CA VAL A 44 -4.37 -12.00 -4.11
C VAL A 44 -3.21 -11.11 -3.71
N THR A 45 -2.58 -10.46 -4.66
CA THR A 45 -1.55 -9.45 -4.40
C THR A 45 -2.19 -8.08 -4.26
N VAL A 46 -1.75 -7.35 -3.26
CA VAL A 46 -2.06 -5.93 -3.03
C VAL A 46 -0.78 -5.19 -2.65
N ILE A 47 -0.76 -3.88 -2.81
CA ILE A 47 0.37 -3.05 -2.41
C ILE A 47 0.37 -2.83 -0.90
N SER A 48 -0.76 -2.38 -0.38
CA SER A 48 -0.98 -2.03 1.02
C SER A 48 -2.35 -2.55 1.50
N THR A 49 -2.68 -2.32 2.76
CA THR A 49 -3.98 -2.65 3.35
C THR A 49 -4.57 -1.39 4.00
N HIS A 50 -5.82 -1.46 4.46
CA HIS A 50 -6.45 -0.35 5.21
C HIS A 50 -5.74 -0.03 6.54
N ASP A 51 -4.92 -0.95 7.07
CA ASP A 51 -4.17 -0.80 8.33
C ASP A 51 -2.76 -0.22 8.15
N VAL A 52 -2.36 0.03 6.91
CA VAL A 52 -1.04 0.60 6.58
C VAL A 52 -1.17 1.77 5.62
N ALA A 53 -0.11 2.54 5.49
CA ALA A 53 -0.13 3.75 4.67
C ALA A 53 -0.51 3.48 3.21
N PRO A 54 -1.36 4.32 2.61
CA PRO A 54 -1.45 4.42 1.16
C PRO A 54 -0.08 4.77 0.54
N LEU A 55 0.10 4.46 -0.75
CA LEU A 55 1.39 4.66 -1.44
C LEU A 55 1.95 6.09 -1.28
N ALA A 56 1.11 7.11 -1.41
CA ALA A 56 1.56 8.50 -1.28
C ALA A 56 2.02 8.82 0.14
N GLY A 57 1.29 8.36 1.16
CA GLY A 57 1.69 8.50 2.57
C GLY A 57 2.95 7.72 2.90
N TYR A 58 3.06 6.49 2.42
CA TYR A 58 4.27 5.67 2.56
C TYR A 58 5.48 6.34 1.91
N TRP A 59 5.33 6.88 0.70
CA TRP A 59 6.41 7.48 -0.05
C TRP A 59 6.94 8.76 0.60
N THR A 60 6.06 9.60 1.10
CA THR A 60 6.42 10.84 1.80
C THR A 60 6.86 10.62 3.24
N GLY A 61 6.50 9.50 3.87
CA GLY A 61 6.73 9.23 5.30
C GLY A 61 5.67 9.84 6.21
N ARG A 62 4.55 10.31 5.64
CA ARG A 62 3.45 10.92 6.37
C ARG A 62 2.87 10.03 7.46
N ASP A 63 2.81 8.74 7.20
CA ASP A 63 2.38 7.73 8.16
C ASP A 63 3.28 7.67 9.39
N LEU A 64 4.60 7.78 9.21
CA LEU A 64 5.56 7.78 10.33
C LEU A 64 5.40 9.03 11.20
N GLU A 65 5.15 10.20 10.58
CA GLU A 65 4.84 11.43 11.31
C GLU A 65 3.55 11.29 12.14
N ILE A 66 2.51 10.70 11.55
CA ILE A 66 1.25 10.43 12.23
C ILE A 66 1.48 9.47 13.40
N MET A 67 2.17 8.35 13.18
CA MET A 67 2.48 7.36 14.20
C MET A 67 3.30 7.95 15.36
N HIS A 68 4.28 8.80 15.06
CA HIS A 68 5.07 9.49 16.06
C HIS A 68 4.22 10.46 16.88
N ARG A 69 3.41 11.29 16.25
CA ARG A 69 2.49 12.22 16.90
C ARG A 69 1.46 11.51 17.79
N LEU A 70 1.02 10.30 17.44
CA LEU A 70 0.06 9.50 18.20
C LEU A 70 0.72 8.63 19.28
N GLY A 71 2.04 8.65 19.38
CA GLY A 71 2.79 7.88 20.37
C GLY A 71 2.87 6.37 20.08
N THR A 72 2.48 5.93 18.88
CA THR A 72 2.68 4.53 18.44
C THR A 72 4.16 4.27 18.07
N LEU A 73 4.91 5.30 17.69
CA LEU A 73 6.36 5.33 17.74
C LEU A 73 6.75 6.06 19.04
N PRO A 74 7.35 5.37 20.03
CA PRO A 74 7.39 5.83 21.40
C PRO A 74 8.29 7.05 21.64
N ASP A 75 9.31 7.23 20.80
CA ASP A 75 10.30 8.30 20.95
C ASP A 75 10.94 8.71 19.61
N ASP A 76 11.75 9.78 19.66
CA ASP A 76 12.46 10.31 18.50
C ASP A 76 13.45 9.29 17.90
N ALA A 77 14.05 8.44 18.70
CA ALA A 77 15.00 7.43 18.24
C ALA A 77 14.27 6.35 17.40
N ALA A 78 13.10 5.91 17.84
CA ALA A 78 12.24 4.99 17.09
C ALA A 78 11.77 5.64 15.78
N PHE A 79 11.37 6.90 15.80
CA PHE A 79 10.98 7.65 14.61
C PHE A 79 12.14 7.79 13.62
N GLN A 80 13.35 8.12 14.08
CA GLN A 80 14.54 8.21 13.22
C GLN A 80 14.88 6.85 12.60
N THR A 81 14.86 5.78 13.40
CA THR A 81 15.11 4.41 12.91
C THR A 81 14.11 4.01 11.83
N ALA A 82 12.82 4.24 12.05
CA ALA A 82 11.77 3.96 11.08
C ALA A 82 11.93 4.79 9.79
N SER A 83 12.30 6.06 9.94
CA SER A 83 12.54 6.97 8.80
C SER A 83 13.74 6.55 7.96
N GLU A 84 14.83 6.11 8.59
CA GLU A 84 15.99 5.57 7.86
C GLU A 84 15.66 4.25 7.16
N GLN A 85 14.89 3.37 7.82
CA GLN A 85 14.43 2.15 7.18
C GLN A 85 13.55 2.47 5.96
N ARG A 86 12.63 3.44 6.07
CA ARG A 86 11.79 3.89 4.97
C ARG A 86 12.62 4.40 3.78
N LYS A 87 13.71 5.14 4.02
CA LYS A 87 14.61 5.59 2.95
C LYS A 87 15.24 4.40 2.21
N ARG A 88 15.68 3.39 2.96
CA ARG A 88 16.24 2.15 2.36
C ARG A 88 15.20 1.41 1.55
N ASP A 89 13.99 1.24 2.10
CA ASP A 89 12.88 0.58 1.43
C ASP A 89 12.49 1.29 0.12
N LYS A 90 12.41 2.63 0.13
CA LYS A 90 12.12 3.41 -1.07
C LYS A 90 13.19 3.24 -2.14
N ALA A 91 14.46 3.28 -1.74
CA ALA A 91 15.59 3.10 -2.67
C ALA A 91 15.58 1.70 -3.29
N ASP A 92 15.32 0.68 -2.48
CA ASP A 92 15.23 -0.71 -2.96
C ASP A 92 14.03 -0.90 -3.89
N LEU A 93 12.83 -0.45 -3.50
CA LEU A 93 11.66 -0.52 -4.37
C LEU A 93 11.92 0.18 -5.71
N PHE A 94 12.51 1.38 -5.67
CA PHE A 94 12.81 2.13 -6.88
C PHE A 94 13.81 1.39 -7.78
N ALA A 95 14.83 0.74 -7.21
CA ALA A 95 15.75 -0.11 -7.93
C ALA A 95 15.04 -1.33 -8.57
N LYS A 96 14.14 -1.98 -7.82
CA LYS A 96 13.32 -3.10 -8.34
C LYS A 96 12.40 -2.68 -9.50
N LEU A 97 11.82 -1.48 -9.42
CA LEU A 97 11.00 -0.94 -10.52
C LEU A 97 11.83 -0.72 -11.81
N LYS A 98 13.08 -0.29 -11.68
CA LYS A 98 14.00 -0.20 -12.81
C LYS A 98 14.43 -1.58 -13.32
N GLN A 99 14.78 -2.48 -12.41
CA GLN A 99 15.19 -3.85 -12.72
C GLN A 99 14.13 -4.59 -13.54
N THR A 100 12.85 -4.41 -13.20
CA THR A 100 11.73 -5.07 -13.86
C THR A 100 11.19 -4.32 -15.09
N GLY A 101 11.81 -3.20 -15.46
CA GLY A 101 11.37 -2.38 -16.59
C GLY A 101 10.07 -1.58 -16.34
N CYS A 102 9.60 -1.53 -15.08
CA CYS A 102 8.46 -0.69 -14.71
C CYS A 102 8.79 0.80 -14.73
N LEU A 103 10.07 1.15 -14.57
CA LEU A 103 10.63 2.50 -14.76
C LEU A 103 11.82 2.46 -15.72
N PRO A 104 12.07 3.56 -16.45
CA PRO A 104 13.29 3.71 -17.24
C PRO A 104 14.55 3.65 -16.35
N GLN A 105 15.66 3.14 -16.88
CA GLN A 105 16.92 3.04 -16.14
C GLN A 105 17.44 4.41 -15.67
N GLN A 106 17.21 5.46 -16.47
CA GLN A 106 17.62 6.83 -16.20
C GLN A 106 16.65 7.59 -15.28
N ALA A 107 15.52 7.00 -14.88
CA ALA A 107 14.56 7.68 -14.00
C ALA A 107 15.23 8.11 -12.69
N GLU A 108 14.92 9.30 -12.23
CA GLU A 108 15.35 9.82 -10.92
C GLU A 108 14.25 9.59 -9.89
N MET A 109 14.65 9.30 -8.65
CA MET A 109 13.70 9.03 -7.58
C MET A 109 13.05 10.34 -7.12
N PRO A 110 11.73 10.52 -7.30
CA PRO A 110 11.05 11.73 -6.88
C PRO A 110 10.88 11.78 -5.35
N SER A 111 10.78 12.99 -4.80
CA SER A 111 10.48 13.21 -3.37
C SER A 111 9.06 12.80 -3.00
N GLU A 112 8.12 12.98 -3.94
CA GLU A 112 6.69 12.71 -3.76
C GLU A 112 6.20 11.60 -4.69
N MET A 113 4.99 11.09 -4.45
CA MET A 113 4.35 10.10 -5.31
C MET A 113 3.85 10.80 -6.58
N THR A 114 4.55 10.61 -7.69
CA THR A 114 4.11 11.07 -9.01
C THR A 114 3.20 10.04 -9.67
N GLU A 115 2.39 10.46 -10.65
CA GLU A 115 1.56 9.54 -11.45
C GLU A 115 2.40 8.46 -12.16
N GLU A 116 3.59 8.82 -12.63
CA GLU A 116 4.50 7.88 -13.27
C GLU A 116 4.99 6.81 -12.28
N LEU A 117 5.40 7.22 -11.08
CA LEU A 117 5.84 6.32 -10.03
C LEU A 117 4.69 5.44 -9.54
N LEU A 118 3.50 6.03 -9.30
CA LEU A 118 2.30 5.30 -8.94
C LEU A 118 1.98 4.20 -9.97
N GLY A 119 1.96 4.59 -11.24
CA GLY A 119 1.75 3.64 -12.34
C GLY A 119 2.83 2.56 -12.41
N ALA A 120 4.09 2.90 -12.11
CA ALA A 120 5.19 1.93 -12.08
C ALA A 120 5.03 0.91 -10.95
N VAL A 121 4.64 1.35 -9.74
CA VAL A 121 4.39 0.46 -8.60
C VAL A 121 3.22 -0.47 -8.89
N HIS A 122 2.14 0.04 -9.49
CA HIS A 122 1.01 -0.82 -9.88
C HIS A 122 1.41 -1.81 -10.98
N ARG A 123 2.17 -1.39 -12.01
CA ARG A 123 2.71 -2.32 -13.01
C ARG A 123 3.58 -3.41 -12.36
N TYR A 124 4.43 -3.04 -11.41
CA TYR A 124 5.23 -4.02 -10.66
C TYR A 124 4.34 -5.05 -9.96
N GLY A 125 3.27 -4.62 -9.27
CA GLY A 125 2.31 -5.53 -8.63
C GLY A 125 1.64 -6.47 -9.63
N THR A 126 1.34 -6.01 -10.85
CA THR A 126 0.72 -6.85 -11.89
C THR A 126 1.68 -7.87 -12.52
N LEU A 127 2.99 -7.72 -12.34
CA LEU A 127 3.98 -8.74 -12.75
C LEU A 127 3.98 -9.96 -11.81
N SER A 128 3.19 -9.94 -10.74
CA SER A 128 3.16 -11.05 -9.79
C SER A 128 2.62 -12.32 -10.42
N SER A 129 3.15 -13.46 -9.96
CA SER A 129 2.60 -14.78 -10.28
C SER A 129 1.23 -15.04 -9.67
N SER A 130 0.74 -14.14 -8.81
CA SER A 130 -0.57 -14.23 -8.16
C SER A 130 -1.70 -14.18 -9.18
N ARG A 131 -2.73 -14.99 -8.97
CA ARG A 131 -3.89 -15.02 -9.88
C ARG A 131 -4.72 -13.75 -9.87
N LEU A 132 -4.69 -13.02 -8.78
CA LEU A 132 -5.45 -11.78 -8.60
C LEU A 132 -4.52 -10.66 -8.14
N TYR A 133 -4.76 -9.48 -8.65
CA TYR A 133 -4.17 -8.24 -8.19
C TYR A 133 -5.30 -7.27 -7.85
N ALA A 134 -5.32 -6.75 -6.63
CA ALA A 134 -6.32 -5.78 -6.19
C ALA A 134 -5.67 -4.43 -5.90
N VAL A 135 -6.35 -3.37 -6.26
CA VAL A 135 -5.90 -1.98 -6.12
C VAL A 135 -6.78 -1.29 -5.08
N GLN A 136 -6.14 -0.61 -4.12
CA GLN A 136 -6.85 0.23 -3.18
C GLN A 136 -7.17 1.58 -3.82
N LEU A 137 -8.40 2.05 -3.61
CA LEU A 137 -8.87 3.31 -4.17
C LEU A 137 -8.05 4.51 -3.65
N GLU A 138 -7.63 4.47 -2.40
CA GLU A 138 -6.80 5.49 -1.75
C GLU A 138 -5.47 5.72 -2.48
N ASN A 139 -4.88 4.65 -3.01
CA ASN A 139 -3.66 4.74 -3.80
C ASN A 139 -3.90 5.50 -5.11
N LEU A 140 -5.04 5.25 -5.78
CA LEU A 140 -5.38 5.93 -7.03
C LEU A 140 -5.76 7.41 -6.81
N LEU A 141 -6.30 7.73 -5.65
CA LEU A 141 -6.70 9.09 -5.28
C LEU A 141 -5.55 9.91 -4.68
N GLY A 142 -4.37 9.33 -4.48
CA GLY A 142 -3.21 10.00 -3.90
C GLY A 142 -3.40 10.38 -2.43
N VAL A 143 -4.24 9.64 -1.70
CA VAL A 143 -4.44 9.85 -0.26
C VAL A 143 -3.13 9.59 0.49
N THR A 144 -2.80 10.48 1.43
CA THR A 144 -1.57 10.40 2.22
C THR A 144 -1.79 9.90 3.65
N GLU A 145 -3.00 10.07 4.16
CA GLU A 145 -3.36 9.67 5.52
C GLU A 145 -3.80 8.20 5.57
N ASN A 146 -3.42 7.53 6.66
CA ASN A 146 -3.89 6.19 6.94
C ASN A 146 -5.40 6.21 7.23
N LEU A 147 -6.14 5.27 6.65
CA LEU A 147 -7.56 5.08 6.95
C LEU A 147 -7.77 4.55 8.36
N ASN A 148 -6.85 3.72 8.82
CA ASN A 148 -6.82 3.16 10.15
C ASN A 148 -5.39 3.16 10.68
N VAL A 149 -5.24 3.47 11.99
CA VAL A 149 -3.98 3.27 12.71
C VAL A 149 -4.26 2.26 13.82
N PRO A 150 -3.76 1.03 13.70
CA PRO A 150 -4.02 -0.01 14.70
C PRO A 150 -3.63 0.44 16.10
N GLY A 151 -4.53 0.23 17.07
CA GLY A 151 -4.33 0.65 18.46
C GLY A 151 -4.77 2.09 18.79
N VAL A 152 -5.29 2.84 17.83
CA VAL A 152 -5.80 4.22 18.03
C VAL A 152 -7.26 4.30 17.58
N PRO A 153 -8.23 4.05 18.46
CA PRO A 153 -9.65 3.90 18.09
C PRO A 153 -10.29 5.15 17.46
N GLU A 154 -9.74 6.34 17.71
CA GLU A 154 -10.35 7.61 17.34
C GLU A 154 -10.08 8.06 15.91
N LEU A 155 -9.10 7.47 15.22
CA LEU A 155 -8.70 7.90 13.88
C LEU A 155 -9.58 7.36 12.76
N GLY A 156 -10.20 6.22 12.94
CA GLY A 156 -11.07 5.62 11.92
C GLY A 156 -12.32 6.45 11.58
N VAL A 157 -12.65 7.46 12.38
CA VAL A 157 -13.80 8.35 12.16
C VAL A 157 -13.40 9.71 11.61
N GLN A 158 -12.17 10.17 11.85
CA GLN A 158 -11.72 11.51 11.42
C GLN A 158 -11.13 11.55 10.01
N ALA A 159 -10.59 10.44 9.51
CA ALA A 159 -10.09 10.38 8.15
C ALA A 159 -11.19 10.53 7.07
N ALA A 160 -12.44 10.26 7.42
CA ALA A 160 -13.60 10.48 6.55
C ALA A 160 -13.99 11.97 6.40
N GLY A 161 -13.37 12.86 7.17
CA GLY A 161 -13.63 14.30 7.17
C GLY A 161 -12.60 15.14 6.42
N CYS A 162 -11.67 14.53 5.68
CA CYS A 162 -10.65 15.27 4.94
C CYS A 162 -11.26 16.06 3.77
N ALA A 163 -11.02 17.33 3.86
CA ALA A 163 -11.39 18.37 2.92
C ALA A 163 -10.89 18.09 1.49
N GLY A 164 -11.74 17.53 0.71
CA GLY A 164 -11.69 17.36 -0.71
C GLY A 164 -13.09 16.90 -1.10
N GLY A 165 -14.07 17.81 -0.96
CA GLY A 165 -15.46 17.46 -1.22
C GLY A 165 -15.61 16.81 -2.58
N PHE A 166 -16.07 15.56 -2.60
CA PHE A 166 -16.73 15.05 -3.80
C PHE A 166 -17.70 16.12 -4.25
N PRO A 167 -17.72 16.49 -5.55
CA PRO A 167 -18.73 17.37 -6.04
C PRO A 167 -20.09 16.77 -5.68
N GLN A 168 -20.82 17.45 -4.82
CA GLN A 168 -22.19 17.07 -4.47
C GLN A 168 -22.99 17.06 -5.77
N PRO A 169 -23.77 16.03 -6.03
CA PRO A 169 -24.70 16.06 -7.16
C PRO A 169 -25.64 17.27 -6.96
N PRO A 170 -26.05 17.96 -8.02
CA PRO A 170 -26.92 19.11 -7.92
C PRO A 170 -28.19 18.75 -7.17
N ALA A 171 -28.62 19.65 -6.28
CA ALA A 171 -29.73 19.45 -5.34
C ALA A 171 -31.13 19.47 -5.98
N ASP A 172 -31.24 19.38 -7.28
CA ASP A 172 -32.52 19.39 -8.01
C ASP A 172 -32.88 17.92 -8.40
N GLY A 173 -33.55 17.29 -7.45
CA GLY A 173 -34.19 16.01 -7.63
C GLY A 173 -35.29 16.02 -8.71
N ARG A 174 -34.91 15.91 -9.97
CA ARG A 174 -35.79 15.53 -11.06
C ARG A 174 -35.21 14.37 -11.83
N THR A 175 -35.51 13.17 -11.37
CA THR A 175 -35.43 11.96 -12.18
C THR A 175 -36.62 11.96 -13.13
N THR A 176 -36.44 12.37 -14.36
CA THR A 176 -37.40 12.08 -15.42
C THR A 176 -37.08 10.72 -15.98
N CYS A 177 -37.85 9.72 -15.56
CA CYS A 177 -37.98 8.48 -16.32
C CYS A 177 -38.70 8.82 -17.63
N HIS A 178 -38.08 8.60 -18.74
CA HIS A 178 -38.75 8.49 -20.03
C HIS A 178 -38.88 7.01 -20.38
N ASP A 179 -40.12 6.63 -20.66
CA ASP A 179 -40.56 5.34 -21.17
C ASP A 179 -39.87 4.91 -22.48
#